data_61d1b47037ec1ae1ecb91f63de5ef84d
#
_entry.id   61d1b47037ec1ae1ecb91f63de5ef84d
#
_cell.length_a   1.000
_cell.length_b   1.000
_cell.length_c   1.000
_cell.angle_alpha   90.00
_cell.angle_beta   90.00
_cell.angle_gamma   90.00
#
_symmetry.space_group_name_H-M   'P 1'
#
loop_
_entity.id
_entity.type
_entity.pdbx_description
1 polymer ?
#
loop_
_entity_poly.entity_id
_entity_poly.type
_entity_poly.pdbx_seq_one_letter_code
_entity_poly.pdbx_strand_id
1 'polypeptide(L)'
;MPCAARNLFRSSRPSELAIDGVSGKSSALIASALTAHGTFVVYAYMGGGLVTINPFELIVKGVIAKGFFMNHSDIEPKIPAALREAVPLAATGAIQVPIAATYPLCSLREAVLHTQRGGKVLLDLRATT
;
A
#
# COMPACT_ATOMS: atom_id res chain seq x y z
N MET A 1 -14.64 8.43 -20.44
CA MET A 1 -15.09 8.76 -19.07
C MET A 1 -13.84 9.01 -18.22
N PRO A 2 -13.56 10.23 -17.74
CA PRO A 2 -12.40 10.46 -16.88
C PRO A 2 -12.74 9.99 -15.46
N CYS A 3 -11.94 9.04 -15.01
CA CYS A 3 -12.03 8.32 -13.76
C CYS A 3 -12.00 9.22 -12.53
N ALA A 4 -12.79 8.85 -11.53
CA ALA A 4 -12.95 9.48 -10.21
C ALA A 4 -11.67 9.56 -9.33
N ALA A 5 -10.51 9.27 -9.88
CA ALA A 5 -9.22 9.32 -9.17
C ALA A 5 -8.78 10.73 -8.73
N ARG A 6 -9.39 11.79 -9.28
CA ARG A 6 -9.02 13.18 -8.95
C ARG A 6 -9.43 13.63 -7.55
N ASN A 7 -10.34 12.93 -6.87
CA ASN A 7 -10.85 13.36 -5.57
C ASN A 7 -10.26 12.65 -4.35
N LEU A 8 -9.48 11.58 -4.54
CA LEU A 8 -8.86 10.83 -3.44
C LEU A 8 -7.71 11.59 -2.75
N PHE A 9 -7.11 12.57 -3.42
CA PHE A 9 -5.96 13.33 -2.90
C PHE A 9 -6.29 14.77 -2.49
N ARG A 10 -7.56 15.14 -2.34
CA ARG A 10 -7.96 16.41 -1.72
C ARG A 10 -7.97 16.33 -0.20
N SER A 11 -6.94 15.76 0.40
CA SER A 11 -6.64 16.04 1.79
C SER A 11 -6.18 17.51 1.87
N SER A 12 -6.82 18.29 2.72
CA SER A 12 -6.45 19.69 2.98
C SER A 12 -5.10 19.82 3.70
N ARG A 13 -4.43 18.71 3.98
CA ARG A 13 -3.11 18.66 4.62
C ARG A 13 -2.17 17.80 3.77
N PRO A 14 -1.05 18.40 3.31
CA PRO A 14 0.02 17.63 2.68
C PRO A 14 0.58 16.58 3.65
N SER A 15 1.04 15.46 3.14
CA SER A 15 1.52 14.33 3.92
C SER A 15 3.04 14.40 4.09
N GLU A 16 3.55 14.08 5.27
CA GLU A 16 5.00 13.99 5.51
C GLU A 16 5.58 12.66 5.05
N LEU A 17 4.73 11.63 4.93
CA LEU A 17 5.10 10.28 4.52
C LEU A 17 4.13 9.78 3.45
N ALA A 18 4.68 9.22 2.40
CA ALA A 18 3.94 8.49 1.38
C ALA A 18 4.56 7.12 1.13
N ILE A 19 3.70 6.11 0.94
CA ILE A 19 4.09 4.72 0.73
C ILE A 19 3.51 4.25 -0.60
N ASP A 20 4.38 3.77 -1.51
CA ASP A 20 3.99 3.28 -2.83
C ASP A 20 4.30 1.79 -2.98
N GLY A 21 3.26 1.00 -3.24
CA GLY A 21 3.37 -0.43 -3.55
C GLY A 21 3.03 -0.77 -4.99
N VAL A 22 2.64 0.22 -5.80
CA VAL A 22 2.16 0.01 -7.17
C VAL A 22 3.19 0.39 -8.21
N SER A 23 3.89 1.49 -8.00
CA SER A 23 4.82 2.10 -8.96
C SER A 23 4.15 2.65 -10.23
N GLY A 24 4.91 3.05 -11.23
CA GLY A 24 4.39 3.59 -12.47
C GLY A 24 3.89 5.04 -12.33
N LYS A 25 2.84 5.37 -13.08
CA LYS A 25 2.29 6.73 -13.14
C LYS A 25 1.71 7.24 -11.81
N SER A 26 1.27 6.34 -10.93
CA SER A 26 0.74 6.69 -9.61
C SER A 26 1.81 7.27 -8.70
N SER A 27 3.07 6.87 -8.86
CA SER A 27 4.20 7.36 -8.05
C SER A 27 4.32 8.88 -8.11
N ALA A 28 4.15 9.48 -9.31
CA ALA A 28 4.23 10.93 -9.49
C ALA A 28 3.13 11.67 -8.72
N LEU A 29 1.90 11.13 -8.72
CA LEU A 29 0.77 11.71 -8.00
C LEU A 29 0.98 11.61 -6.47
N ILE A 30 1.45 10.46 -6.00
CA ILE A 30 1.73 10.21 -4.58
C ILE A 30 2.85 11.14 -4.10
N ALA A 31 3.96 11.25 -4.86
CA ALA A 31 5.06 12.12 -4.52
C ALA A 31 4.65 13.61 -4.49
N SER A 32 3.77 14.04 -5.41
CA SER A 32 3.30 15.43 -5.46
C SER A 32 2.48 15.85 -4.23
N ALA A 33 1.86 14.89 -3.54
CA ALA A 33 1.07 15.13 -2.33
C ALA A 33 1.91 15.31 -1.06
N LEU A 34 3.24 15.11 -1.14
CA LEU A 34 4.15 15.28 -0.01
C LEU A 34 4.41 16.76 0.30
N THR A 35 4.62 17.03 1.59
CA THR A 35 5.19 18.32 2.07
C THR A 35 6.63 18.49 1.61
N ALA A 36 7.17 19.70 1.77
CA ALA A 36 8.62 19.89 1.73
C ALA A 36 9.30 19.00 2.77
N HIS A 37 10.42 18.38 2.37
CA HIS A 37 11.20 17.41 3.15
C HIS A 37 10.45 16.12 3.52
N GLY A 38 9.29 15.85 2.90
CA GLY A 38 8.56 14.61 3.07
C GLY A 38 9.32 13.38 2.57
N THR A 39 8.93 12.21 3.04
CA THR A 39 9.55 10.95 2.66
C THR A 39 8.63 10.14 1.76
N PHE A 40 9.16 9.71 0.61
CA PHE A 40 8.51 8.80 -0.32
C PHE A 40 9.15 7.41 -0.21
N VAL A 41 8.36 6.42 0.19
CA VAL A 41 8.84 5.04 0.38
C VAL A 41 8.24 4.12 -0.68
N VAL A 42 9.08 3.44 -1.45
CA VAL A 42 8.68 2.39 -2.39
C VAL A 42 8.94 1.03 -1.74
N TYR A 43 7.90 0.22 -1.56
CA TYR A 43 8.05 -1.10 -0.96
C TYR A 43 7.63 -2.26 -1.87
N ALA A 44 6.99 -1.96 -3.01
CA ALA A 44 6.60 -2.95 -4.01
C ALA A 44 6.46 -2.27 -5.39
N TYR A 45 6.30 -3.08 -6.43
CA TYR A 45 6.13 -2.63 -7.83
C TYR A 45 5.03 -3.45 -8.53
N MET A 46 3.89 -3.57 -7.90
CA MET A 46 2.78 -4.43 -8.38
C MET A 46 2.24 -4.02 -9.75
N GLY A 47 2.38 -2.75 -10.13
CA GLY A 47 1.99 -2.25 -11.46
C GLY A 47 3.03 -2.48 -12.56
N GLY A 48 4.22 -3.05 -12.24
CA GLY A 48 5.27 -3.40 -13.20
C GLY A 48 5.96 -2.21 -13.90
N GLY A 49 5.64 -0.97 -13.53
CA GLY A 49 6.20 0.24 -14.11
C GLY A 49 7.39 0.80 -13.32
N LEU A 50 8.14 1.70 -13.95
CA LEU A 50 9.18 2.47 -13.28
C LEU A 50 8.55 3.47 -12.30
N VAL A 51 9.24 3.71 -11.18
CA VAL A 51 8.88 4.80 -10.27
C VAL A 51 9.16 6.13 -10.96
N THR A 52 8.13 6.97 -11.07
CA THR A 52 8.24 8.29 -11.70
C THR A 52 8.04 9.35 -10.64
N ILE A 53 9.03 10.22 -10.44
CA ILE A 53 8.96 11.38 -9.54
C ILE A 53 9.36 12.61 -10.34
N ASN A 54 8.58 13.69 -10.23
CA ASN A 54 8.95 14.95 -10.85
C ASN A 54 10.22 15.48 -10.16
N PRO A 55 11.26 15.87 -10.91
CA PRO A 55 12.47 16.48 -10.36
C PRO A 55 12.20 17.67 -9.43
N PHE A 56 11.13 18.41 -9.64
CA PHE A 56 10.69 19.49 -8.76
C PHE A 56 10.47 19.02 -7.32
N GLU A 57 9.88 17.83 -7.14
CA GLU A 57 9.62 17.27 -5.81
C GLU A 57 10.93 16.98 -5.08
N LEU A 58 11.93 16.47 -5.79
CA LEU A 58 13.25 16.16 -5.22
C LEU A 58 14.09 17.41 -4.96
N ILE A 59 14.15 18.33 -5.94
CA ILE A 59 15.09 19.46 -5.91
C ILE A 59 14.51 20.62 -5.08
N VAL A 60 13.26 20.99 -5.34
CA VAL A 60 12.65 22.19 -4.74
C VAL A 60 12.00 21.88 -3.40
N LYS A 61 11.22 20.78 -3.33
CA LYS A 61 10.62 20.37 -2.07
C LYS A 61 11.56 19.57 -1.17
N GLY A 62 12.70 19.09 -1.68
CA GLY A 62 13.63 18.28 -0.89
C GLY A 62 13.04 16.93 -0.46
N VAL A 63 12.12 16.36 -1.24
CA VAL A 63 11.53 15.05 -0.94
C VAL A 63 12.61 13.98 -0.97
N ILE A 64 12.61 13.11 0.05
CA ILE A 64 13.52 11.98 0.15
C ILE A 64 12.83 10.75 -0.39
N ALA A 65 13.32 10.20 -1.50
CA ALA A 65 12.83 8.93 -2.05
C ALA A 65 13.74 7.77 -1.60
N LYS A 66 13.14 6.70 -1.07
CA LYS A 66 13.87 5.50 -0.64
C LYS A 66 13.08 4.23 -0.88
N GLY A 67 13.81 3.13 -1.09
CA GLY A 67 13.23 1.80 -1.11
C GLY A 67 13.10 1.22 0.30
N PHE A 68 12.14 0.33 0.48
CA PHE A 68 12.01 -0.52 1.65
C PHE A 68 11.79 -1.97 1.19
N PHE A 69 12.61 -2.87 1.67
CA PHE A 69 12.45 -4.29 1.42
C PHE A 69 12.54 -5.07 2.75
N MET A 70 11.47 -5.79 3.05
CA MET A 70 11.30 -6.43 4.35
C MET A 70 12.38 -7.48 4.67
N ASN A 71 12.93 -8.14 3.63
CA ASN A 71 13.94 -9.17 3.78
C ASN A 71 15.38 -8.63 3.71
N HIS A 72 15.60 -7.32 3.83
CA HIS A 72 16.94 -6.78 4.03
C HIS A 72 17.47 -7.21 5.40
N SER A 73 18.77 -7.52 5.49
CA SER A 73 19.44 -8.01 6.69
C SER A 73 19.37 -7.07 7.90
N ASP A 74 19.18 -5.78 7.68
CA ASP A 74 18.99 -4.78 8.72
C ASP A 74 17.52 -4.57 9.12
N ILE A 75 16.57 -5.07 8.34
CA ILE A 75 15.12 -4.97 8.57
C ILE A 75 14.56 -6.26 9.14
N GLU A 76 14.92 -7.41 8.59
CA GLU A 76 14.40 -8.71 8.98
C GLU A 76 14.44 -8.96 10.51
N PRO A 77 15.50 -8.64 11.24
CA PRO A 77 15.56 -8.82 12.69
C PRO A 77 14.56 -7.96 13.47
N LYS A 78 14.03 -6.89 12.86
CA LYS A 78 13.07 -5.97 13.49
C LYS A 78 11.62 -6.42 13.31
N ILE A 79 11.35 -7.34 12.38
CA ILE A 79 9.98 -7.80 12.06
C ILE A 79 9.27 -8.41 13.28
N PRO A 80 9.89 -9.28 14.10
CA PRO A 80 9.19 -9.83 15.27
C PRO A 80 8.76 -8.78 16.30
N ALA A 81 9.54 -7.70 16.45
CA ALA A 81 9.18 -6.59 17.33
C ALA A 81 7.99 -5.80 16.74
N ALA A 82 8.05 -5.44 15.47
CA ALA A 82 6.97 -4.75 14.78
C ALA A 82 5.64 -5.55 14.79
N LEU A 83 5.70 -6.87 14.64
CA LEU A 83 4.51 -7.73 14.73
C LEU A 83 3.93 -7.75 16.14
N ARG A 84 4.77 -7.78 17.20
CA ARG A 84 4.29 -7.69 18.59
C ARG A 84 3.54 -6.39 18.87
N GLU A 85 3.88 -5.31 18.20
CA GLU A 85 3.16 -4.03 18.30
C GLU A 85 1.89 -4.03 17.43
N ALA A 86 1.95 -4.56 16.21
CA ALA A 86 0.85 -4.51 15.26
C ALA A 86 -0.31 -5.46 15.62
N VAL A 87 -0.02 -6.66 16.14
CA VAL A 87 -1.04 -7.67 16.45
C VAL A 87 -2.07 -7.19 17.48
N PRO A 88 -1.71 -6.60 18.62
CA PRO A 88 -2.68 -6.02 19.54
C PRO A 88 -3.55 -4.92 18.93
N LEU A 89 -2.96 -4.08 18.06
CA LEU A 89 -3.70 -3.02 17.37
C LEU A 89 -4.73 -3.59 16.39
N ALA A 90 -4.39 -4.67 15.69
CA ALA A 90 -5.34 -5.39 14.85
C ALA A 90 -6.44 -6.07 15.69
N ALA A 91 -6.09 -6.68 16.81
CA ALA A 91 -7.05 -7.35 17.71
C ALA A 91 -8.06 -6.36 18.33
N THR A 92 -7.65 -5.13 18.61
CA THR A 92 -8.52 -4.06 19.12
C THR A 92 -9.29 -3.31 18.02
N GLY A 93 -9.02 -3.61 16.76
CA GLY A 93 -9.62 -2.91 15.61
C GLY A 93 -9.03 -1.52 15.32
N ALA A 94 -7.93 -1.13 16.00
CA ALA A 94 -7.22 0.11 15.71
C ALA A 94 -6.55 0.07 14.33
N ILE A 95 -6.14 -1.12 13.88
CA ILE A 95 -5.73 -1.39 12.51
C ILE A 95 -6.78 -2.32 11.89
N GLN A 96 -7.40 -1.88 10.80
CA GLN A 96 -8.41 -2.66 10.09
C GLN A 96 -7.98 -2.88 8.64
N VAL A 97 -8.10 -4.12 8.18
CA VAL A 97 -7.98 -4.48 6.77
C VAL A 97 -9.38 -4.79 6.26
N PRO A 98 -9.96 -3.94 5.39
CA PRO A 98 -11.29 -4.20 4.84
C PRO A 98 -11.29 -5.52 4.08
N ILE A 99 -12.13 -6.48 4.52
CA ILE A 99 -12.34 -7.75 3.84
C ILE A 99 -13.59 -7.61 2.97
N ALA A 100 -13.43 -7.76 1.65
CA ALA A 100 -14.51 -7.64 0.69
C ALA A 100 -15.44 -8.87 0.71
N ALA A 101 -14.85 -10.06 0.87
CA ALA A 101 -15.59 -11.32 0.96
C ALA A 101 -14.74 -12.45 1.53
N THR A 102 -15.40 -13.48 2.06
CA THR A 102 -14.78 -14.74 2.43
C THR A 102 -15.42 -15.87 1.62
N TYR A 103 -14.61 -16.74 1.05
CA TYR A 103 -15.05 -17.85 0.22
C TYR A 103 -14.58 -19.19 0.81
N PRO A 104 -15.38 -20.25 0.70
CA PRO A 104 -14.88 -21.59 0.98
C PRO A 104 -13.86 -22.01 -0.08
N LEU A 105 -13.01 -22.98 0.22
CA LEU A 105 -11.95 -23.42 -0.68
C LEU A 105 -12.51 -23.96 -2.02
N CYS A 106 -13.68 -24.58 -2.01
CA CYS A 106 -14.36 -25.06 -3.22
C CYS A 106 -14.72 -23.94 -4.20
N SER A 107 -14.86 -22.69 -3.73
CA SER A 107 -15.12 -21.49 -4.55
C SER A 107 -13.85 -20.68 -4.86
N LEU A 108 -12.70 -21.33 -4.94
CA LEU A 108 -11.40 -20.68 -5.20
C LEU A 108 -11.44 -19.85 -6.50
N ARG A 109 -12.09 -20.35 -7.54
CA ARG A 109 -12.17 -19.65 -8.82
C ARG A 109 -12.91 -18.31 -8.69
N GLU A 110 -14.04 -18.31 -7.99
CA GLU A 110 -14.84 -17.11 -7.72
C GLU A 110 -14.05 -16.11 -6.86
N ALA A 111 -13.33 -16.60 -5.86
CA ALA A 111 -12.46 -15.80 -5.02
C ALA A 111 -11.37 -15.09 -5.85
N VAL A 112 -10.70 -15.80 -6.76
CA VAL A 112 -9.68 -15.23 -7.66
C VAL A 112 -10.32 -14.19 -8.59
N LEU A 113 -11.47 -14.46 -9.18
CA LEU A 113 -12.17 -13.50 -10.03
C LEU A 113 -12.62 -12.25 -9.25
N HIS A 114 -12.95 -12.40 -7.96
CA HIS A 114 -13.29 -11.27 -7.10
C HIS A 114 -12.06 -10.37 -6.84
N THR A 115 -10.90 -10.95 -6.53
CA THR A 115 -9.67 -10.16 -6.31
C THR A 115 -9.27 -9.32 -7.51
N GLN A 116 -9.53 -9.79 -8.73
CA GLN A 116 -9.28 -9.05 -9.98
C GLN A 116 -10.14 -7.78 -10.10
N ARG A 117 -11.30 -7.74 -9.44
CA ARG A 117 -12.17 -6.54 -9.40
C ARG A 117 -11.81 -5.57 -8.28
N GLY A 118 -10.86 -5.96 -7.43
CA GLY A 118 -10.40 -5.20 -6.27
C GLY A 118 -11.02 -5.69 -4.95
N GLY A 119 -10.34 -5.34 -3.86
CA GLY A 119 -10.71 -5.76 -2.51
C GLY A 119 -9.92 -6.96 -2.01
N LYS A 120 -9.83 -7.08 -0.69
CA LYS A 120 -9.19 -8.22 -0.03
C LYS A 120 -10.20 -9.35 0.14
N VAL A 121 -9.85 -10.52 -0.37
CA VAL A 121 -10.65 -11.73 -0.26
C VAL A 121 -9.94 -12.73 0.63
N LEU A 122 -10.69 -13.41 1.48
CA LEU A 122 -10.19 -14.51 2.30
C LEU A 122 -10.73 -15.85 1.80
N LEU A 123 -9.95 -16.92 2.02
CA LEU A 123 -10.40 -18.29 1.87
C LEU A 123 -10.60 -18.91 3.26
N ASP A 124 -11.79 -19.42 3.54
CA ASP A 124 -12.04 -20.22 4.73
C ASP A 124 -11.66 -21.68 4.44
N LEU A 125 -10.53 -22.12 5.00
CA LEU A 125 -10.02 -23.47 4.83
C LEU A 125 -10.77 -24.51 5.69
N ARG A 126 -11.64 -24.07 6.59
CA ARG A 126 -12.44 -24.92 7.48
C ARG A 126 -13.81 -25.25 6.88
N ALA A 127 -14.29 -24.42 5.96
CA ALA A 127 -15.54 -24.66 5.26
C ALA A 127 -15.33 -25.77 4.21
N THR A 128 -15.75 -26.98 4.51
CA THR A 128 -15.52 -28.20 3.71
C THR A 128 -16.61 -28.47 2.66
N THR A 129 -17.61 -27.62 2.51
CA THR A 129 -18.68 -27.74 1.48
C THR A 129 -19.36 -26.43 1.28
#